data_cef7cf324aeb0fe626e4ecd37bb9f214
#
_entry.id   cef7cf324aeb0fe626e4ecd37bb9f214
#
_cell.length_a   1.000
_cell.length_b   1.000
_cell.length_c   1.000
_cell.angle_alpha   90.00
_cell.angle_beta   90.00
_cell.angle_gamma   90.00
#
_symmetry.space_group_name_H-M   'P 1'
#
loop_
_entity.id
_entity.type
_entity.pdbx_description
1 polymer ?
#
loop_
_entity_poly.entity_id
_entity_poly.type
_entity_poly.pdbx_seq_one_letter_code
_entity_poly.pdbx_strand_id
1 'polypeptide(L)'
;MRWSRLRLDQIAWCLLSDLVPSANSKSWLITLSGTAGSATALRAGTDLALAAGAFGQKVTLVFSGEGLELLKPEPRHSEALHRLLGSLPYYEIDRVYALSPHNGAPSFRDDLTVLNMTQLEWLAAASASDITVSY
;
A
#
# COMPACT_ATOMS: atom_id res chain seq x y z
N MET A 1 1.96 4.99 -39.24
CA MET A 1 1.59 4.66 -38.58
C MET A 1 1.51 4.84 -38.10
N ARG A 2 1.38 4.93 -37.93
CA ARG A 2 0.94 4.75 -37.04
C ARG A 2 0.13 5.07 -36.65
N TRP A 3 -0.41 5.39 -36.55
CA TRP A 3 -1.26 5.36 -36.05
C TRP A 3 -1.43 5.56 -36.40
N SER A 4 -0.99 5.20 -36.93
CA SER A 4 -1.12 4.89 -36.88
C SER A 4 -1.07 4.26 -37.03
N ARG A 5 -0.67 3.81 -36.99
CA ARG A 5 -0.77 2.94 -36.72
C ARG A 5 -1.15 2.78 -35.93
N LEU A 6 -1.56 3.22 -35.78
CA LEU A 6 -2.01 2.96 -34.82
C LEU A 6 -2.96 2.48 -34.97
N ARG A 7 -3.25 2.20 -35.71
CA ARG A 7 -4.02 1.77 -35.55
C ARG A 7 -4.74 1.05 -34.82
N LEU A 8 -5.33 -0.27 -35.56
CA LEU A 8 -5.89 -1.08 -34.53
C LEU A 8 -4.91 -1.31 -33.41
N ASP A 9 -3.69 -1.49 -33.74
CA ASP A 9 -2.64 -1.57 -32.73
C ASP A 9 -2.63 -0.33 -31.88
N GLN A 10 -2.81 0.80 -32.50
CA GLN A 10 -2.77 2.03 -31.76
C GLN A 10 -4.01 2.20 -30.89
N ILE A 11 -5.13 1.72 -31.37
CA ILE A 11 -6.37 1.75 -30.59
C ILE A 11 -6.27 0.80 -29.43
N ALA A 12 -5.82 -0.42 -29.69
CA ALA A 12 -5.63 -1.39 -28.61
C ALA A 12 -4.63 -0.88 -27.60
N TRP A 13 -3.59 -0.23 -28.08
CA TRP A 13 -2.59 0.35 -27.22
C TRP A 13 -3.16 1.47 -26.37
N CYS A 14 -4.01 2.31 -26.95
CA CYS A 14 -4.66 3.36 -26.19
C CYS A 14 -5.58 2.81 -25.11
N LEU A 15 -6.28 1.73 -25.43
CA LEU A 15 -7.12 1.07 -24.43
C LEU A 15 -6.28 0.46 -23.34
N LEU A 16 -5.17 -0.14 -23.72
CA LEU A 16 -4.24 -0.71 -22.74
C LEU A 16 -3.53 0.36 -21.93
N SER A 17 -3.30 1.53 -22.55
CA SER A 17 -2.64 2.61 -21.82
C SER A 17 -3.50 3.15 -20.69
N ASP A 18 -4.82 2.95 -20.75
CA ASP A 18 -5.69 3.26 -19.63
C ASP A 18 -5.39 2.33 -18.43
N LEU A 19 -4.80 1.19 -18.72
CA LEU A 19 -4.41 0.23 -17.71
C LEU A 19 -2.93 0.32 -17.37
N VAL A 20 -2.18 1.07 -18.18
CA VAL A 20 -0.75 1.23 -17.95
C VAL A 20 -0.53 2.18 -16.78
N PRO A 21 0.27 1.76 -15.80
CA PRO A 21 0.45 2.54 -14.58
C PRO A 21 0.93 3.96 -14.78
N SER A 22 1.84 4.15 -15.71
CA SER A 22 2.43 5.48 -15.94
C SER A 22 1.42 6.49 -16.44
N ALA A 23 0.36 6.04 -17.12
CA ALA A 23 -0.64 6.92 -17.69
C ALA A 23 -1.80 7.20 -16.75
N ASN A 24 -2.24 6.19 -16.03
CA ASN A 24 -3.44 6.24 -15.19
C ASN A 24 -3.22 5.74 -13.78
N SER A 25 -1.99 5.84 -13.29
CA SER A 25 -1.74 5.40 -11.93
C SER A 25 -2.45 6.33 -10.95
N LYS A 26 -3.19 5.72 -10.05
CA LYS A 26 -3.88 6.44 -8.99
C LYS A 26 -3.12 6.28 -7.69
N SER A 27 -3.31 7.23 -6.80
CA SER A 27 -2.72 7.17 -5.47
C SER A 27 -3.70 6.51 -4.52
N TRP A 28 -3.21 5.50 -3.83
CA TRP A 28 -3.98 4.72 -2.87
C TRP A 28 -3.42 4.94 -1.49
N LEU A 29 -4.30 5.19 -0.55
CA LEU A 29 -3.94 5.20 0.86
C LEU A 29 -4.66 4.01 1.50
N ILE A 30 -3.91 3.02 1.92
CA ILE A 30 -4.46 1.82 2.53
C ILE A 30 -4.03 1.80 3.99
N THR A 31 -4.99 1.79 4.88
CA THR A 31 -4.73 1.78 6.32
C THR A 31 -5.08 0.43 6.90
N LEU A 32 -4.11 -0.19 7.55
CA LEU A 32 -4.28 -1.48 8.21
C LEU A 32 -4.31 -1.25 9.71
N SER A 33 -5.51 -1.21 10.27
CA SER A 33 -5.70 -0.90 11.69
C SER A 33 -6.10 -2.10 12.53
N GLY A 34 -6.63 -3.12 11.89
CA GLY A 34 -7.16 -4.26 12.63
C GLY A 34 -8.49 -3.97 13.31
N THR A 35 -9.15 -2.86 12.99
CA THR A 35 -10.42 -2.50 13.62
C THR A 35 -11.53 -3.50 13.34
N ALA A 36 -11.39 -4.25 12.26
CA ALA A 36 -12.34 -5.31 11.94
C ALA A 36 -12.19 -6.53 12.86
N GLY A 37 -11.16 -6.53 13.70
CA GLY A 37 -10.98 -7.56 14.71
C GLY A 37 -10.53 -8.91 14.18
N SER A 38 -10.05 -8.98 12.95
CA SER A 38 -9.62 -10.24 12.39
C SER A 38 -8.36 -10.13 11.56
N ALA A 39 -7.54 -11.17 11.62
CA ALA A 39 -6.35 -11.27 10.80
C ALA A 39 -6.73 -11.36 9.33
N THR A 40 -7.92 -11.85 9.01
CA THR A 40 -8.42 -11.94 7.64
C THR A 40 -8.55 -10.57 7.01
N ALA A 41 -9.02 -9.58 7.77
CA ALA A 41 -9.16 -8.22 7.24
C ALA A 41 -7.79 -7.61 6.95
N LEU A 42 -6.82 -7.81 7.86
CA LEU A 42 -5.46 -7.33 7.63
C LEU A 42 -4.83 -8.00 6.42
N ARG A 43 -5.08 -9.29 6.24
CA ARG A 43 -4.59 -10.03 5.09
C ARG A 43 -5.22 -9.50 3.81
N ALA A 44 -6.52 -9.24 3.82
CA ALA A 44 -7.21 -8.70 2.66
C ALA A 44 -6.66 -7.34 2.26
N GLY A 45 -6.40 -6.47 3.24
CA GLY A 45 -5.79 -5.17 2.98
C GLY A 45 -4.38 -5.29 2.40
N THR A 46 -3.60 -6.24 2.90
CA THR A 46 -2.26 -6.50 2.40
C THR A 46 -2.33 -7.01 0.95
N ASP A 47 -3.23 -7.94 0.68
CA ASP A 47 -3.40 -8.48 -0.67
C ASP A 47 -3.80 -7.36 -1.64
N LEU A 48 -4.68 -6.46 -1.21
CA LEU A 48 -5.07 -5.32 -2.04
C LEU A 48 -3.88 -4.41 -2.33
N ALA A 49 -3.07 -4.14 -1.31
CA ALA A 49 -1.89 -3.30 -1.49
C ALA A 49 -0.92 -3.93 -2.48
N LEU A 50 -0.65 -5.21 -2.33
CA LEU A 50 0.26 -5.92 -3.24
C LEU A 50 -0.30 -5.94 -4.66
N ALA A 51 -1.59 -6.18 -4.82
CA ALA A 51 -2.22 -6.17 -6.12
C ALA A 51 -2.13 -4.80 -6.78
N ALA A 52 -2.44 -3.74 -6.03
CA ALA A 52 -2.35 -2.39 -6.55
C ALA A 52 -0.92 -2.04 -6.95
N GLY A 53 0.06 -2.43 -6.12
CA GLY A 53 1.46 -2.21 -6.45
C GLY A 53 1.89 -2.98 -7.70
N ALA A 54 1.41 -4.22 -7.83
CA ALA A 54 1.72 -5.03 -9.01
C ALA A 54 1.18 -4.42 -10.29
N PHE A 55 0.08 -3.69 -10.21
CA PHE A 55 -0.47 -2.97 -11.36
C PHE A 55 0.11 -1.56 -11.50
N GLY A 56 1.14 -1.25 -10.73
CA GLY A 56 1.85 0.02 -10.86
C GLY A 56 1.14 1.21 -10.24
N GLN A 57 0.15 0.99 -9.42
CA GLN A 57 -0.50 2.07 -8.70
C GLN A 57 0.43 2.60 -7.62
N LYS A 58 0.24 3.85 -7.25
CA LYS A 58 1.03 4.45 -6.16
C LYS A 58 0.34 4.12 -4.84
N VAL A 59 0.98 3.26 -4.06
CA VAL A 59 0.41 2.78 -2.81
C VAL A 59 1.16 3.38 -1.63
N THR A 60 0.41 3.99 -0.72
CA THR A 60 0.90 4.39 0.59
C THR A 60 0.21 3.48 1.60
N LEU A 61 1.00 2.76 2.35
CA LEU A 61 0.50 1.80 3.32
C LEU A 61 0.73 2.35 4.73
N VAL A 62 -0.34 2.43 5.50
CA VAL A 62 -0.28 2.97 6.86
C VAL A 62 -0.75 1.89 7.84
N PHE A 63 0.03 1.68 8.88
CA PHE A 63 -0.31 0.74 9.94
C PHE A 63 -0.68 1.53 11.19
N SER A 64 -1.78 1.16 11.80
CA SER A 64 -2.24 1.78 13.04
C SER A 64 -2.87 0.72 13.94
N GLY A 65 -3.06 1.06 15.21
CA GLY A 65 -3.71 0.15 16.15
C GLY A 65 -3.06 -1.22 16.17
N GLU A 66 -3.86 -2.26 16.00
CA GLU A 66 -3.35 -3.63 15.99
C GLU A 66 -2.49 -3.94 14.78
N GLY A 67 -2.65 -3.17 13.70
CA GLY A 67 -1.81 -3.34 12.53
C GLY A 67 -0.35 -3.02 12.81
N LEU A 68 -0.06 -2.24 13.83
CA LEU A 68 1.31 -1.91 14.21
C LEU A 68 2.12 -3.13 14.63
N GLU A 69 1.45 -4.19 15.07
CA GLU A 69 2.12 -5.43 15.43
C GLU A 69 2.87 -6.05 14.25
N LEU A 70 2.37 -5.80 13.05
CA LEU A 70 2.99 -6.34 11.84
C LEU A 70 4.29 -5.63 11.48
N LEU A 71 4.54 -4.48 12.07
CA LEU A 71 5.78 -3.72 11.84
C LEU A 71 6.88 -4.07 12.82
N LYS A 72 6.59 -4.89 13.81
CA LYS A 72 7.59 -5.29 14.77
C LYS A 72 8.61 -6.25 14.15
N PRO A 73 9.84 -6.28 14.69
CA PRO A 73 10.87 -7.16 14.13
C PRO A 73 10.49 -8.64 14.19
N GLU A 74 9.75 -9.04 15.24
CA GLU A 74 9.36 -10.42 15.41
C GLU A 74 7.84 -10.58 15.34
N PRO A 75 7.36 -11.55 14.55
CA PRO A 75 5.92 -11.79 14.49
C PRO A 75 5.43 -12.43 15.80
N ARG A 76 4.37 -11.87 16.36
CA ARG A 76 3.72 -12.46 17.53
C ARG A 76 2.56 -13.34 17.08
N HIS A 77 1.81 -12.83 16.14
CA HIS A 77 0.65 -13.50 15.55
C HIS A 77 0.77 -13.32 14.05
N SER A 78 0.10 -14.12 13.29
CA SER A 78 0.06 -13.97 11.84
C SER A 78 1.46 -13.95 11.20
N GLU A 79 2.25 -14.96 11.54
CA GLU A 79 3.61 -15.07 11.02
C GLU A 79 3.66 -15.07 9.50
N ALA A 80 2.69 -15.71 8.86
CA ALA A 80 2.60 -15.75 7.41
C ALA A 80 2.37 -14.35 6.83
N LEU A 81 1.51 -13.56 7.47
CA LEU A 81 1.24 -12.20 7.04
C LEU A 81 2.46 -11.31 7.24
N HIS A 82 3.15 -11.48 8.37
CA HIS A 82 4.38 -10.75 8.65
C HIS A 82 5.41 -11.02 7.55
N ARG A 83 5.53 -12.28 7.13
CA ARG A 83 6.46 -12.65 6.07
C ARG A 83 6.02 -12.08 4.72
N LEU A 84 4.72 -12.10 4.45
CA LEU A 84 4.19 -11.57 3.20
C LEU A 84 4.50 -10.08 3.06
N LEU A 85 4.42 -9.33 4.15
CA LEU A 85 4.71 -7.91 4.13
C LEU A 85 6.17 -7.62 3.77
N GLY A 86 7.07 -8.56 4.00
CA GLY A 86 8.46 -8.41 3.59
C GLY A 86 8.64 -8.33 2.08
N SER A 87 7.63 -8.69 1.30
CA SER A 87 7.68 -8.60 -0.15
C SER A 87 7.28 -7.24 -0.69
N LEU A 88 6.83 -6.31 0.15
CA LEU A 88 6.40 -4.99 -0.30
C LEU A 88 7.39 -4.28 -1.23
N PRO A 89 8.70 -4.27 -0.94
CA PRO A 89 9.64 -3.62 -1.85
C PRO A 89 9.66 -4.20 -3.25
N TYR A 90 9.37 -5.48 -3.39
CA TYR A 90 9.33 -6.14 -4.70
C TYR A 90 8.17 -5.65 -5.56
N TYR A 91 7.17 -5.05 -4.94
CA TYR A 91 6.01 -4.48 -5.62
C TYR A 91 6.11 -2.95 -5.68
N GLU A 92 7.29 -2.43 -5.41
CA GLU A 92 7.57 -1.00 -5.44
C GLU A 92 6.73 -0.21 -4.43
N ILE A 93 6.34 -0.86 -3.35
CA ILE A 93 5.64 -0.20 -2.26
C ILE A 93 6.68 0.20 -1.22
N ASP A 94 7.16 1.43 -1.34
CA ASP A 94 8.19 1.96 -0.46
C ASP A 94 7.65 2.96 0.56
N ARG A 95 6.38 3.32 0.45
CA ARG A 95 5.77 4.29 1.36
C ARG A 95 5.00 3.55 2.44
N VAL A 96 5.70 3.22 3.50
CA VAL A 96 5.14 2.50 4.64
C VAL A 96 5.27 3.38 5.87
N TYR A 97 4.15 3.62 6.53
CA TYR A 97 4.10 4.51 7.69
C TYR A 97 3.46 3.83 8.89
N ALA A 98 3.91 4.25 10.06
CA ALA A 98 3.30 3.85 11.31
C ALA A 98 2.58 5.04 11.91
N LEU A 99 1.27 4.93 12.01
CA LEU A 99 0.42 5.94 12.64
C LEU A 99 0.28 5.59 14.11
N SER A 100 1.05 6.26 14.95
CA SER A 100 1.06 5.97 16.37
C SER A 100 0.72 7.24 17.15
N PRO A 101 -0.13 7.12 18.18
CA PRO A 101 -0.45 8.25 19.01
C PRO A 101 0.70 8.67 19.94
N HIS A 102 1.72 7.83 20.05
CA HIS A 102 2.86 8.10 20.92
C HIS A 102 4.11 8.34 20.09
N ASN A 103 4.87 9.33 20.51
CA ASN A 103 6.14 9.65 19.86
C ASN A 103 7.27 8.69 20.21
N GLY A 104 6.96 7.61 20.90
CA GLY A 104 7.94 6.57 21.17
C GLY A 104 8.29 5.88 19.87
N ALA A 105 9.58 5.74 19.61
CA ALA A 105 10.02 5.04 18.42
C ALA A 105 10.19 3.56 18.76
N PRO A 106 9.16 2.73 18.53
CA PRO A 106 9.35 1.31 18.69
C PRO A 106 10.31 0.83 17.61
N SER A 107 10.99 -0.27 17.91
CA SER A 107 11.83 -0.88 16.89
C SER A 107 10.95 -1.47 15.82
N PHE A 108 11.20 -1.06 14.58
CA PHE A 108 10.51 -1.63 13.44
C PHE A 108 11.36 -2.72 12.80
N ARG A 109 10.72 -3.54 12.00
CA ARG A 109 11.40 -4.59 11.24
C ARG A 109 12.40 -3.97 10.27
N ASP A 110 13.48 -4.70 10.00
CA ASP A 110 14.58 -4.17 9.19
C ASP A 110 14.33 -4.24 7.69
N ASP A 111 13.45 -5.11 7.25
CA ASP A 111 13.22 -5.35 5.83
C ASP A 111 12.30 -4.31 5.18
N LEU A 112 11.77 -3.40 5.97
CA LEU A 112 10.92 -2.31 5.47
C LEU A 112 11.42 -0.98 6.02
N THR A 113 11.32 0.04 5.19
CA THR A 113 11.61 1.40 5.63
C THR A 113 10.31 2.00 6.15
N VAL A 114 10.18 2.07 7.46
CA VAL A 114 8.96 2.54 8.10
C VAL A 114 9.21 3.92 8.69
N LEU A 115 8.33 4.84 8.35
CA LEU A 115 8.38 6.21 8.88
C LEU A 115 7.17 6.46 9.76
N ASN A 116 7.35 7.33 10.73
CA ASN A 116 6.23 7.70 11.60
C ASN A 116 5.34 8.72 10.89
N MET A 117 4.04 8.62 11.17
CA MET A 117 3.04 9.53 10.61
C MET A 117 2.15 10.04 11.74
N THR A 118 1.87 11.33 11.71
CA THR A 118 0.93 11.92 12.65
C THR A 118 -0.48 11.83 12.10
N GLN A 119 -1.47 12.06 12.98
CA GLN A 119 -2.87 12.05 12.56
C GLN A 119 -3.13 13.15 11.51
N LEU A 120 -2.52 14.32 11.67
CA LEU A 120 -2.68 15.39 10.69
C LEU A 120 -2.08 15.01 9.35
N GLU A 121 -0.94 14.38 9.37
CA GLU A 121 -0.31 13.89 8.13
C GLU A 121 -1.16 12.84 7.45
N TRP A 122 -1.79 11.95 8.24
CA TRP A 122 -2.69 10.96 7.70
C TRP A 122 -3.90 11.61 7.03
N LEU A 123 -4.49 12.60 7.68
CA LEU A 123 -5.62 13.32 7.10
C LEU A 123 -5.24 14.03 5.81
N ALA A 124 -4.07 14.63 5.77
CA ALA A 124 -3.57 15.27 4.56
C ALA A 124 -3.36 14.25 3.44
N ALA A 125 -2.78 13.10 3.77
CA ALA A 125 -2.57 12.05 2.80
C ALA A 125 -3.89 11.49 2.28
N ALA A 126 -4.88 11.33 3.16
CA ALA A 126 -6.19 10.85 2.77
C ALA A 126 -6.86 11.81 1.80
N SER A 127 -6.73 13.12 2.08
CA SER A 127 -7.30 14.14 1.20
C SER A 127 -6.62 14.18 -0.16
N ALA A 128 -5.33 13.90 -0.20
CA ALA A 128 -4.54 13.94 -1.42
C ALA A 128 -4.62 12.65 -2.24
N SER A 129 -5.10 11.58 -1.65
CA SER A 129 -5.16 10.28 -2.33
C SER A 129 -6.42 10.16 -3.17
N ASP A 130 -6.30 9.47 -4.29
CA ASP A 130 -7.45 9.20 -5.15
C ASP A 130 -8.39 8.18 -4.51
N ILE A 131 -7.81 7.21 -3.83
CA ILE A 131 -8.56 6.11 -3.20
C ILE A 131 -8.05 5.92 -1.78
N THR A 132 -8.94 5.89 -0.83
CA THR A 132 -8.62 5.65 0.58
C THR A 132 -9.43 4.47 1.08
N VAL A 133 -8.75 3.47 1.62
CA VAL A 133 -9.38 2.24 2.12
C VAL A 133 -8.80 1.93 3.50
N SER A 134 -9.64 1.43 4.39
CA SER A 134 -9.23 1.03 5.74
C SER A 134 -9.70 -0.37 6.06
N TYR A 135 -8.83 -1.13 6.72
CA TYR A 135 -9.11 -2.50 7.15
C TYR A 135 -8.86 -2.67 8.63
#